data_90f3122b23c0996655cc2679fe2c0e57
#
_entry.id   90f3122b23c0996655cc2679fe2c0e57
#
_cell.length_a   1.000
_cell.length_b   1.000
_cell.length_c   1.000
_cell.angle_alpha   90.00
_cell.angle_beta   90.00
_cell.angle_gamma   90.00
#
_symmetry.space_group_name_H-M   'P 1'
#
loop_
_entity.id
_entity.type
_entity.pdbx_description
1 polymer ?
#
loop_
_entity_poly.entity_id
_entity_poly.type
_entity_poly.pdbx_seq_one_letter_code
_entity_poly.pdbx_strand_id
1 'polypeptide(L)'
;MADFVQAWAYAEESVVEDPITASARDLAAEFGIRSISPATGNFLRMLTALSGATAAVEVGTGTGVSGLYLIQDSSLTLTTIDIESEAQHHAREFFRQAGARAGRVRVINGASADILPRLATSSYDFVLLDGDPLEAEGDATECLRLLRRGGLLVVAHALLGGKVADPARREDDVVATRNLIKHLSRTEGITTSLVPIGDGLLLARID
;
A
#
# COMPACT_ATOMS: atom_id res chain seq x y z
N MET A 1 4.99 -14.11 -25.17
CA MET A 1 5.62 -13.17 -24.21
C MET A 1 5.45 -11.69 -24.62
N ALA A 2 5.64 -11.33 -25.89
CA ALA A 2 5.42 -9.95 -26.36
C ALA A 2 4.00 -9.44 -26.11
N ASP A 3 2.98 -10.26 -26.35
CA ASP A 3 1.55 -9.89 -26.18
C ASP A 3 1.20 -9.61 -24.71
N PHE A 4 1.83 -10.29 -23.74
CA PHE A 4 1.58 -10.06 -22.32
C PHE A 4 2.16 -8.73 -21.85
N VAL A 5 3.37 -8.38 -22.28
CA VAL A 5 4.01 -7.09 -21.94
C VAL A 5 3.21 -5.92 -22.52
N GLN A 6 2.72 -6.06 -23.76
CA GLN A 6 1.88 -5.04 -24.38
C GLN A 6 0.55 -4.88 -23.67
N ALA A 7 -0.11 -5.99 -23.31
CA ALA A 7 -1.37 -5.96 -22.58
C ALA A 7 -1.21 -5.32 -21.20
N TRP A 8 -0.11 -5.64 -20.50
CA TRP A 8 0.23 -5.04 -19.23
C TRP A 8 0.48 -3.53 -19.36
N ALA A 9 1.31 -3.10 -20.33
CA ALA A 9 1.58 -1.69 -20.60
C ALA A 9 0.28 -0.92 -20.92
N TYR A 10 -0.57 -1.49 -21.76
CA TYR A 10 -1.87 -0.90 -22.08
C TYR A 10 -2.76 -0.72 -20.84
N ALA A 11 -2.79 -1.70 -19.93
CA ALA A 11 -3.55 -1.61 -18.69
C ALA A 11 -3.02 -0.51 -17.76
N GLU A 12 -1.70 -0.39 -17.64
CA GLU A 12 -1.06 0.68 -16.86
C GLU A 12 -1.35 2.08 -17.45
N GLU A 13 -1.25 2.24 -18.76
CA GLU A 13 -1.48 3.49 -19.47
C GLU A 13 -2.96 3.87 -19.55
N SER A 14 -3.89 2.95 -19.27
CA SER A 14 -5.34 3.21 -19.33
C SER A 14 -5.85 4.11 -18.21
N VAL A 15 -5.08 4.29 -17.13
CA VAL A 15 -5.47 5.10 -15.97
C VAL A 15 -4.93 6.51 -16.10
N VAL A 16 -5.84 7.47 -16.14
CA VAL A 16 -5.51 8.91 -16.12
C VAL A 16 -5.53 9.38 -14.66
N GLU A 17 -4.40 9.84 -14.16
CA GLU A 17 -4.30 10.40 -12.81
C GLU A 17 -4.89 11.83 -12.77
N ASP A 18 -5.46 12.18 -11.64
CA ASP A 18 -5.77 13.58 -11.37
C ASP A 18 -4.48 14.41 -11.18
N PRO A 19 -4.54 15.73 -11.45
CA PRO A 19 -3.33 16.56 -11.41
C PRO A 19 -2.62 16.61 -10.06
N ILE A 20 -3.34 16.46 -8.95
CA ILE A 20 -2.76 16.49 -7.59
C ILE A 20 -1.95 15.21 -7.36
N THR A 21 -2.52 14.06 -7.70
CA THR A 21 -1.84 12.76 -7.58
C THR A 21 -0.62 12.68 -8.50
N ALA A 22 -0.75 13.19 -9.74
CA ALA A 22 0.38 13.29 -10.67
C ALA A 22 1.51 14.16 -10.10
N SER A 23 1.20 15.33 -9.53
CA SER A 23 2.21 16.20 -8.90
C SER A 23 2.87 15.54 -7.67
N ALA A 24 2.10 14.79 -6.88
CA ALA A 24 2.65 14.04 -5.76
C ALA A 24 3.62 12.95 -6.22
N ARG A 25 3.31 12.29 -7.35
CA ARG A 25 4.16 11.27 -7.99
C ARG A 25 5.45 11.86 -8.55
N ASP A 26 5.36 13.00 -9.23
CA ASP A 26 6.54 13.69 -9.77
C ASP A 26 7.50 14.05 -8.63
N LEU A 27 6.97 14.59 -7.53
CA LEU A 27 7.77 14.90 -6.36
C LEU A 27 8.36 13.65 -5.69
N ALA A 28 7.61 12.53 -5.64
CA ALA A 28 8.14 11.25 -5.14
C ALA A 28 9.37 10.81 -5.93
N ALA A 29 9.34 10.96 -7.26
CA ALA A 29 10.46 10.64 -8.12
C ALA A 29 11.68 11.53 -7.82
N GLU A 30 11.50 12.82 -7.55
CA GLU A 30 12.58 13.74 -7.13
C GLU A 30 13.22 13.31 -5.80
N PHE A 31 12.44 12.77 -4.87
CA PHE A 31 12.94 12.21 -3.61
C PHE A 31 13.50 10.78 -3.73
N GLY A 32 13.44 10.17 -4.93
CA GLY A 32 13.81 8.77 -5.13
C GLY A 32 12.86 7.77 -4.48
N ILE A 33 11.66 8.20 -4.13
CA ILE A 33 10.62 7.35 -3.54
C ILE A 33 9.93 6.56 -4.67
N ARG A 34 9.86 5.25 -4.49
CA ARG A 34 9.17 4.36 -5.41
C ARG A 34 7.68 4.31 -5.10
N SER A 35 6.89 5.07 -5.84
CA SER A 35 5.43 5.06 -5.72
C SER A 35 4.80 3.88 -6.48
N ILE A 36 3.63 3.45 -6.02
CA ILE A 36 2.78 2.52 -6.77
C ILE A 36 2.38 3.10 -8.14
N SER A 37 2.15 2.23 -9.13
CA SER A 37 1.71 2.67 -10.47
C SER A 37 0.27 3.23 -10.45
N PRO A 38 -0.13 4.04 -11.47
CA PRO A 38 -1.49 4.52 -11.59
C PRO A 38 -2.55 3.40 -11.61
N ALA A 39 -2.29 2.31 -12.34
CA ALA A 39 -3.20 1.17 -12.35
C ALA A 39 -3.31 0.50 -10.98
N THR A 40 -2.19 0.35 -10.26
CA THR A 40 -2.19 -0.14 -8.87
C THR A 40 -3.01 0.77 -7.97
N GLY A 41 -2.80 2.09 -8.02
CA GLY A 41 -3.55 3.06 -7.24
C GLY A 41 -5.06 2.98 -7.48
N ASN A 42 -5.48 2.94 -8.76
CA ASN A 42 -6.89 2.80 -9.12
C ASN A 42 -7.48 1.46 -8.64
N PHE A 43 -6.69 0.39 -8.67
CA PHE A 43 -7.11 -0.90 -8.13
C PHE A 43 -7.31 -0.86 -6.62
N LEU A 44 -6.41 -0.21 -5.86
CA LEU A 44 -6.57 0.01 -4.42
C LEU A 44 -7.84 0.81 -4.10
N ARG A 45 -8.11 1.87 -4.86
CA ARG A 45 -9.36 2.65 -4.76
C ARG A 45 -10.59 1.77 -4.97
N MET A 46 -10.57 0.89 -5.98
CA MET A 46 -11.66 -0.07 -6.21
C MET A 46 -11.81 -1.07 -5.05
N LEU A 47 -10.70 -1.60 -4.53
CA LEU A 47 -10.72 -2.54 -3.40
C LEU A 47 -11.34 -1.91 -2.15
N THR A 48 -10.97 -0.68 -1.82
CA THR A 48 -11.56 0.03 -0.67
C THR A 48 -13.04 0.29 -0.84
N ALA A 49 -13.47 0.65 -2.05
CA ALA A 49 -14.90 0.84 -2.36
C ALA A 49 -15.69 -0.47 -2.29
N LEU A 50 -15.18 -1.56 -2.88
CA LEU A 50 -15.83 -2.87 -2.89
C LEU A 50 -15.91 -3.51 -1.50
N SER A 51 -14.88 -3.31 -0.66
CA SER A 51 -14.88 -3.79 0.72
C SER A 51 -15.75 -2.94 1.66
N GLY A 52 -16.23 -1.77 1.21
CA GLY A 52 -16.94 -0.82 2.05
C GLY A 52 -16.07 -0.25 3.17
N ALA A 53 -14.77 -0.15 2.94
CA ALA A 53 -13.82 0.31 3.94
C ALA A 53 -14.11 1.74 4.38
N THR A 54 -14.10 1.97 5.70
CA THR A 54 -14.32 3.27 6.35
C THR A 54 -13.12 3.74 7.14
N ALA A 55 -12.26 2.82 7.56
CA ALA A 55 -11.05 3.10 8.32
C ALA A 55 -9.87 2.30 7.74
N ALA A 56 -8.80 3.00 7.36
CA ALA A 56 -7.58 2.39 6.83
C ALA A 56 -6.34 2.84 7.58
N VAL A 57 -5.33 1.96 7.54
CA VAL A 57 -3.94 2.26 7.90
C VAL A 57 -3.07 2.10 6.66
N GLU A 58 -2.07 2.94 6.53
CA GLU A 58 -1.03 2.86 5.53
C GLU A 58 0.34 2.96 6.21
N VAL A 59 1.24 2.07 5.84
CA VAL A 59 2.67 2.14 6.17
C VAL A 59 3.40 2.48 4.87
N GLY A 60 4.15 3.58 4.88
CA GLY A 60 4.76 4.16 3.68
C GLY A 60 3.92 5.31 3.11
N THR A 61 3.93 6.47 3.78
CA THR A 61 3.23 7.69 3.29
C THR A 61 3.87 8.23 2.02
N GLY A 62 5.21 8.30 2.00
CA GLY A 62 5.97 9.01 0.98
C GLY A 62 5.43 10.43 0.79
N THR A 63 5.23 10.83 -0.47
CA THR A 63 4.59 12.11 -0.84
C THR A 63 3.04 12.02 -0.89
N GLY A 64 2.46 10.88 -0.51
CA GLY A 64 1.01 10.70 -0.39
C GLY A 64 0.30 10.10 -1.60
N VAL A 65 1.03 9.57 -2.59
CA VAL A 65 0.45 9.03 -3.84
C VAL A 65 -0.62 7.97 -3.56
N SER A 66 -0.28 6.90 -2.84
CA SER A 66 -1.20 5.81 -2.50
C SER A 66 -2.35 6.30 -1.62
N GLY A 67 -2.06 7.12 -0.62
CA GLY A 67 -3.07 7.72 0.25
C GLY A 67 -4.10 8.56 -0.50
N LEU A 68 -3.69 9.31 -1.54
CA LEU A 68 -4.60 10.09 -2.40
C LEU A 68 -5.60 9.16 -3.11
N TYR A 69 -5.16 8.04 -3.65
CA TYR A 69 -6.07 7.04 -4.24
C TYR A 69 -7.03 6.45 -3.21
N LEU A 70 -6.53 6.12 -2.01
CA LEU A 70 -7.36 5.54 -0.95
C LEU A 70 -8.48 6.47 -0.49
N ILE A 71 -8.24 7.78 -0.45
CA ILE A 71 -9.25 8.75 -0.01
C ILE A 71 -10.14 9.28 -1.13
N GLN A 72 -9.80 9.00 -2.39
CA GLN A 72 -10.56 9.52 -3.54
C GLN A 72 -11.98 8.94 -3.57
N ASP A 73 -12.98 9.82 -3.75
CA ASP A 73 -14.41 9.47 -3.86
C ASP A 73 -14.96 8.55 -2.76
N SER A 74 -14.34 8.58 -1.57
CA SER A 74 -14.73 7.73 -0.45
C SER A 74 -14.98 8.56 0.81
N SER A 75 -15.59 7.96 1.83
CA SER A 75 -15.66 8.50 3.19
C SER A 75 -14.58 7.92 4.11
N LEU A 76 -13.61 7.20 3.55
CA LEU A 76 -12.54 6.52 4.27
C LEU A 76 -11.72 7.52 5.11
N THR A 77 -11.48 7.15 6.36
CA THR A 77 -10.49 7.81 7.23
C THR A 77 -9.17 7.06 7.12
N LEU A 78 -8.08 7.78 6.88
CA LEU A 78 -6.75 7.21 6.68
C LEU A 78 -5.82 7.60 7.83
N THR A 79 -5.15 6.64 8.44
CA THR A 79 -3.96 6.84 9.26
C THR A 79 -2.76 6.38 8.45
N THR A 80 -1.83 7.28 8.14
CA THR A 80 -0.64 6.96 7.34
C THR A 80 0.63 7.25 8.12
N ILE A 81 1.61 6.35 8.04
CA ILE A 81 2.81 6.28 8.87
C ILE A 81 4.05 6.28 7.96
N ASP A 82 5.04 7.07 8.30
CA ASP A 82 6.33 7.08 7.59
C ASP A 82 7.43 7.66 8.49
N ILE A 83 8.67 7.27 8.26
CA ILE A 83 9.85 7.83 8.92
C ILE A 83 10.32 9.13 8.25
N GLU A 84 10.01 9.32 6.96
CA GLU A 84 10.49 10.44 6.15
C GLU A 84 9.62 11.70 6.37
N SER A 85 10.01 12.52 7.32
CA SER A 85 9.23 13.70 7.73
C SER A 85 9.07 14.76 6.61
N GLU A 86 10.07 14.90 5.74
CA GLU A 86 10.05 15.86 4.62
C GLU A 86 9.03 15.43 3.56
N ALA A 87 9.05 14.17 3.13
CA ALA A 87 8.06 13.64 2.21
C ALA A 87 6.64 13.77 2.78
N GLN A 88 6.45 13.45 4.06
CA GLN A 88 5.17 13.60 4.75
C GLN A 88 4.70 15.07 4.85
N HIS A 89 5.61 16.04 4.92
CA HIS A 89 5.23 17.45 4.89
C HIS A 89 4.50 17.78 3.58
N HIS A 90 5.02 17.31 2.46
CA HIS A 90 4.40 17.48 1.15
C HIS A 90 3.10 16.66 1.01
N ALA A 91 3.09 15.44 1.54
CA ALA A 91 1.86 14.61 1.53
C ALA A 91 0.69 15.33 2.22
N ARG A 92 0.91 15.99 3.37
CA ARG A 92 -0.14 16.78 4.04
C ARG A 92 -0.70 17.87 3.15
N GLU A 93 0.16 18.53 2.39
CA GLU A 93 -0.26 19.59 1.46
C GLU A 93 -1.09 19.01 0.30
N PHE A 94 -0.65 17.88 -0.30
CA PHE A 94 -1.41 17.21 -1.35
C PHE A 94 -2.77 16.69 -0.86
N PHE A 95 -2.85 16.10 0.34
CA PHE A 95 -4.12 15.72 0.93
C PHE A 95 -5.06 16.91 1.12
N ARG A 96 -4.52 18.05 1.55
CA ARG A 96 -5.29 19.30 1.70
C ARG A 96 -5.81 19.81 0.35
N GLN A 97 -4.98 19.80 -0.69
CA GLN A 97 -5.35 20.20 -2.06
C GLN A 97 -6.42 19.28 -2.63
N ALA A 98 -6.34 17.98 -2.35
CA ALA A 98 -7.36 16.99 -2.72
C ALA A 98 -8.66 17.12 -1.90
N GLY A 99 -8.80 18.14 -1.05
CA GLY A 99 -10.01 18.41 -0.30
C GLY A 99 -10.23 17.49 0.92
N ALA A 100 -9.18 16.83 1.42
CA ALA A 100 -9.29 16.07 2.66
C ALA A 100 -9.65 17.00 3.82
N ARG A 101 -10.82 16.76 4.44
CA ARG A 101 -11.29 17.53 5.60
C ARG A 101 -10.40 17.25 6.82
N ALA A 102 -10.37 18.20 7.76
CA ALA A 102 -9.66 18.02 9.03
C ALA A 102 -10.10 16.71 9.72
N GLY A 103 -9.12 15.91 10.15
CA GLY A 103 -9.36 14.62 10.80
C GLY A 103 -9.59 13.43 9.85
N ARG A 104 -9.73 13.66 8.54
CA ARG A 104 -9.90 12.57 7.58
C ARG A 104 -8.61 11.81 7.29
N VAL A 105 -7.49 12.51 7.25
CA VAL A 105 -6.15 11.93 7.08
C VAL A 105 -5.29 12.31 8.28
N ARG A 106 -4.80 11.29 8.99
CA ARG A 106 -3.88 11.43 10.10
C ARG A 106 -2.49 10.96 9.66
N VAL A 107 -1.58 11.90 9.47
CA VAL A 107 -0.19 11.62 9.07
C VAL A 107 0.68 11.57 10.33
N ILE A 108 1.27 10.42 10.61
CA ILE A 108 2.11 10.15 11.78
C ILE A 108 3.54 9.93 11.32
N ASN A 109 4.48 10.69 11.89
CA ASN A 109 5.90 10.47 11.65
C ASN A 109 6.47 9.52 12.72
N GLY A 110 7.15 8.48 12.28
CA GLY A 110 7.79 7.48 13.14
C GLY A 110 7.92 6.12 12.46
N ALA A 111 8.70 5.24 13.05
CA ALA A 111 8.85 3.87 12.58
C ALA A 111 7.55 3.07 12.78
N SER A 112 7.20 2.23 11.81
CA SER A 112 6.02 1.34 11.86
C SER A 112 6.02 0.49 13.13
N ALA A 113 7.16 -0.09 13.48
CA ALA A 113 7.34 -0.92 14.68
C ALA A 113 7.00 -0.20 15.99
N ASP A 114 7.13 1.13 16.04
CA ASP A 114 6.79 1.93 17.23
C ASP A 114 5.33 2.41 17.23
N ILE A 115 4.75 2.59 16.07
CA ILE A 115 3.41 3.20 15.90
C ILE A 115 2.30 2.14 15.81
N LEU A 116 2.49 1.08 15.01
CA LEU A 116 1.46 0.05 14.81
C LEU A 116 0.97 -0.57 16.13
N PRO A 117 1.84 -0.92 17.11
CA PRO A 117 1.40 -1.49 18.38
C PRO A 117 0.49 -0.58 19.21
N ARG A 118 0.51 0.74 18.97
CA ARG A 118 -0.31 1.74 19.68
C ARG A 118 -1.68 1.94 19.05
N LEU A 119 -1.91 1.38 17.86
CA LEU A 119 -3.19 1.45 17.17
C LEU A 119 -4.16 0.39 17.70
N ALA A 120 -5.45 0.70 17.63
CA ALA A 120 -6.50 -0.15 18.19
C ALA A 120 -6.68 -1.45 17.40
N THR A 121 -6.72 -2.59 18.12
CA THR A 121 -6.98 -3.92 17.57
C THR A 121 -8.38 -3.99 16.94
N SER A 122 -8.51 -4.74 15.82
CA SER A 122 -9.79 -5.03 15.13
C SER A 122 -10.63 -3.79 14.84
N SER A 123 -9.97 -2.68 14.50
CA SER A 123 -10.62 -1.37 14.31
C SER A 123 -10.55 -0.85 12.89
N TYR A 124 -9.85 -1.53 12.01
CA TYR A 124 -9.62 -1.10 10.62
C TYR A 124 -10.19 -2.11 9.63
N ASP A 125 -10.62 -1.59 8.47
CA ASP A 125 -11.16 -2.39 7.36
C ASP A 125 -10.09 -2.74 6.34
N PHE A 126 -9.10 -1.86 6.20
CA PHE A 126 -8.11 -1.92 5.15
C PHE A 126 -6.73 -1.50 5.68
N VAL A 127 -5.71 -2.23 5.32
CA VAL A 127 -4.31 -1.85 5.60
C VAL A 127 -3.51 -1.97 4.31
N LEU A 128 -2.80 -0.89 3.95
CA LEU A 128 -1.77 -0.91 2.91
C LEU A 128 -0.39 -0.93 3.57
N LEU A 129 0.39 -1.95 3.24
CA LEU A 129 1.78 -2.08 3.66
C LEU A 129 2.68 -1.83 2.44
N ASP A 130 3.33 -0.68 2.43
CA ASP A 130 4.22 -0.18 1.38
C ASP A 130 5.52 0.38 1.99
N GLY A 131 6.02 -0.33 3.00
CA GLY A 131 7.25 -0.01 3.72
C GLY A 131 8.45 -0.84 3.28
N ASP A 132 9.48 -0.89 4.13
CA ASP A 132 10.68 -1.68 3.88
C ASP A 132 10.36 -3.19 3.88
N PRO A 133 10.71 -3.94 2.80
CA PRO A 133 10.52 -5.38 2.75
C PRO A 133 11.17 -6.16 3.90
N LEU A 134 12.26 -5.63 4.48
CA LEU A 134 12.95 -6.27 5.61
C LEU A 134 12.14 -6.19 6.92
N GLU A 135 11.29 -5.19 7.07
CA GLU A 135 10.40 -5.00 8.22
C GLU A 135 9.01 -5.62 8.00
N ALA A 136 8.69 -5.99 6.75
CA ALA A 136 7.33 -6.30 6.31
C ALA A 136 6.69 -7.51 7.04
N GLU A 137 7.45 -8.50 7.51
CA GLU A 137 6.88 -9.65 8.26
C GLU A 137 6.40 -9.22 9.65
N GLY A 138 7.18 -8.39 10.34
CA GLY A 138 6.79 -7.81 11.63
C GLY A 138 5.59 -6.87 11.50
N ASP A 139 5.65 -5.99 10.52
CA ASP A 139 4.57 -5.04 10.21
C ASP A 139 3.28 -5.78 9.81
N ALA A 140 3.35 -6.82 8.98
CA ALA A 140 2.19 -7.60 8.59
C ALA A 140 1.51 -8.27 9.80
N THR A 141 2.27 -8.76 10.77
CA THR A 141 1.73 -9.32 12.01
C THR A 141 0.89 -8.29 12.77
N GLU A 142 1.41 -7.08 12.94
CA GLU A 142 0.68 -5.98 13.56
C GLU A 142 -0.52 -5.54 12.72
N CYS A 143 -0.35 -5.44 11.40
CA CYS A 143 -1.43 -5.08 10.47
C CYS A 143 -2.61 -6.06 10.55
N LEU A 144 -2.35 -7.36 10.63
CA LEU A 144 -3.40 -8.38 10.82
C LEU A 144 -4.14 -8.19 12.14
N ARG A 145 -3.45 -7.84 13.24
CA ARG A 145 -4.06 -7.52 14.53
C ARG A 145 -5.00 -6.31 14.44
N LEU A 146 -4.64 -5.31 13.64
CA LEU A 146 -5.44 -4.10 13.46
C LEU A 146 -6.73 -4.35 12.69
N LEU A 147 -6.73 -5.30 11.76
CA LEU A 147 -7.86 -5.59 10.90
C LEU A 147 -8.99 -6.27 11.66
N ARG A 148 -10.22 -5.88 11.33
CA ARG A 148 -11.42 -6.58 11.77
C ARG A 148 -11.68 -7.79 10.87
N ARG A 149 -12.57 -8.67 11.28
CA ARG A 149 -13.03 -9.78 10.46
C ARG A 149 -13.58 -9.28 9.13
N GLY A 150 -13.17 -9.89 8.02
CA GLY A 150 -13.45 -9.44 6.66
C GLY A 150 -12.55 -8.32 6.17
N GLY A 151 -11.65 -7.79 7.02
CA GLY A 151 -10.70 -6.76 6.66
C GLY A 151 -9.61 -7.26 5.72
N LEU A 152 -8.99 -6.34 4.99
CA LEU A 152 -8.03 -6.63 3.93
C LEU A 152 -6.67 -5.98 4.22
N LEU A 153 -5.62 -6.79 4.28
CA LEU A 153 -4.23 -6.37 4.17
C LEU A 153 -3.81 -6.44 2.70
N VAL A 154 -3.19 -5.38 2.21
CA VAL A 154 -2.56 -5.32 0.90
C VAL A 154 -1.08 -4.98 1.08
N VAL A 155 -0.19 -5.80 0.56
CA VAL A 155 1.25 -5.53 0.52
C VAL A 155 1.61 -5.10 -0.90
N ALA A 156 2.13 -3.89 -1.03
CA ALA A 156 2.58 -3.34 -2.30
C ALA A 156 3.98 -3.89 -2.68
N HIS A 157 4.34 -3.73 -3.95
CA HIS A 157 5.64 -4.14 -4.49
C HIS A 157 6.02 -5.62 -4.24
N ALA A 158 5.02 -6.49 -4.11
CA ALA A 158 5.20 -7.89 -3.72
C ALA A 158 5.97 -8.75 -4.75
N LEU A 159 6.27 -8.22 -5.95
CA LEU A 159 7.09 -8.89 -6.96
C LEU A 159 8.51 -8.31 -7.11
N LEU A 160 8.80 -7.15 -6.52
CA LEU A 160 10.12 -6.49 -6.53
C LEU A 160 10.75 -6.43 -7.93
N GLY A 161 9.99 -5.92 -8.93
CA GLY A 161 10.45 -5.87 -10.32
C GLY A 161 10.63 -7.24 -10.97
N GLY A 162 9.89 -8.25 -10.51
CA GLY A 162 9.99 -9.63 -10.96
C GLY A 162 11.05 -10.47 -10.25
N LYS A 163 11.90 -9.89 -9.39
CA LYS A 163 12.96 -10.60 -8.67
C LYS A 163 12.41 -11.74 -7.79
N VAL A 164 11.22 -11.56 -7.21
CA VAL A 164 10.57 -12.57 -6.36
C VAL A 164 10.30 -13.87 -7.13
N ALA A 165 10.01 -13.79 -8.43
CA ALA A 165 9.77 -14.94 -9.28
C ALA A 165 11.06 -15.67 -9.73
N ASP A 166 12.22 -15.01 -9.68
CA ASP A 166 13.49 -15.60 -10.08
C ASP A 166 14.15 -16.38 -8.94
N PRO A 167 14.22 -17.73 -9.01
CA PRO A 167 14.78 -18.55 -7.92
C PRO A 167 16.29 -18.33 -7.70
N ALA A 168 16.99 -17.70 -8.63
CA ALA A 168 18.42 -17.40 -8.48
C ALA A 168 18.68 -16.17 -7.59
N ARG A 169 17.70 -15.30 -7.45
CA ARG A 169 17.81 -14.11 -6.60
C ARG A 169 17.81 -14.48 -5.11
N ARG A 170 18.77 -13.92 -4.37
CA ARG A 170 19.04 -14.19 -2.95
C ARG A 170 19.22 -12.94 -2.11
N GLU A 171 18.96 -11.77 -2.67
CA GLU A 171 18.99 -10.49 -1.95
C GLU A 171 18.02 -10.55 -0.75
N ASP A 172 18.39 -9.89 0.33
CA ASP A 172 17.67 -9.99 1.61
C ASP A 172 16.21 -9.53 1.47
N ASP A 173 15.95 -8.47 0.71
CA ASP A 173 14.61 -7.96 0.39
C ASP A 173 13.76 -9.01 -0.36
N VAL A 174 14.37 -9.72 -1.32
CA VAL A 174 13.69 -10.78 -2.10
C VAL A 174 13.36 -11.97 -1.22
N VAL A 175 14.29 -12.36 -0.35
CA VAL A 175 14.08 -13.47 0.59
C VAL A 175 13.00 -13.13 1.61
N ALA A 176 13.05 -11.93 2.17
CA ALA A 176 12.05 -11.43 3.12
C ALA A 176 10.64 -11.43 2.48
N THR A 177 10.51 -10.88 1.27
CA THR A 177 9.22 -10.84 0.56
C THR A 177 8.68 -12.24 0.26
N ARG A 178 9.53 -13.19 -0.17
CA ARG A 178 9.12 -14.59 -0.36
C ARG A 178 8.66 -15.25 0.94
N ASN A 179 9.33 -14.94 2.05
CA ASN A 179 8.95 -15.48 3.36
C ASN A 179 7.61 -14.92 3.80
N LEU A 180 7.39 -13.61 3.64
CA LEU A 180 6.10 -12.97 3.92
C LEU A 180 4.95 -13.60 3.10
N ILE A 181 5.13 -13.78 1.77
CA ILE A 181 4.13 -14.43 0.92
C ILE A 181 3.80 -15.83 1.44
N LYS A 182 4.80 -16.62 1.79
CA LYS A 182 4.62 -17.99 2.34
C LYS A 182 3.97 -17.96 3.71
N HIS A 183 4.36 -17.04 4.57
CA HIS A 183 3.82 -16.88 5.91
C HIS A 183 2.31 -16.61 5.84
N LEU A 184 1.92 -15.56 5.11
CA LEU A 184 0.51 -15.17 4.97
C LEU A 184 -0.33 -16.28 4.31
N SER A 185 0.21 -16.96 3.27
CA SER A 185 -0.52 -18.03 2.59
C SER A 185 -0.74 -19.29 3.43
N ARG A 186 -0.04 -19.44 4.55
CA ARG A 186 -0.16 -20.59 5.47
C ARG A 186 -0.85 -20.24 6.77
N THR A 187 -1.14 -18.96 7.00
CA THR A 187 -1.81 -18.52 8.22
C THR A 187 -3.29 -18.92 8.16
N GLU A 188 -3.74 -19.67 9.17
CA GLU A 188 -5.16 -20.07 9.28
C GLU A 188 -6.08 -18.86 9.42
N GLY A 189 -7.25 -18.90 8.81
CA GLY A 189 -8.23 -17.82 8.84
C GLY A 189 -7.87 -16.64 7.94
N ILE A 190 -6.93 -16.84 6.99
CA ILE A 190 -6.56 -15.83 6.01
C ILE A 190 -6.63 -16.41 4.60
N THR A 191 -7.39 -15.76 3.73
CA THR A 191 -7.41 -16.04 2.30
C THR A 191 -6.48 -15.07 1.57
N THR A 192 -5.52 -15.60 0.79
CA THR A 192 -4.52 -14.79 0.08
C THR A 192 -4.62 -14.86 -1.43
N SER A 193 -4.20 -13.79 -2.10
CA SER A 193 -4.01 -13.75 -3.57
C SER A 193 -2.82 -12.87 -3.93
N LEU A 194 -1.96 -13.33 -4.84
CA LEU A 194 -0.89 -12.53 -5.42
C LEU A 194 -1.32 -12.06 -6.81
N VAL A 195 -1.49 -10.76 -6.99
CA VAL A 195 -2.01 -10.14 -8.22
C VAL A 195 -0.88 -9.41 -8.93
N PRO A 196 -0.57 -9.72 -10.21
CA PRO A 196 0.52 -9.10 -10.95
C PRO A 196 0.11 -7.78 -11.60
N ILE A 197 -0.39 -6.81 -10.80
CA ILE A 197 -0.66 -5.44 -11.21
C ILE A 197 0.49 -4.54 -10.72
N GLY A 198 0.93 -3.61 -11.55
CA GLY A 198 2.12 -2.81 -11.23
C GLY A 198 3.32 -3.70 -10.91
N ASP A 199 3.88 -3.53 -9.74
CA ASP A 199 4.97 -4.36 -9.21
C ASP A 199 4.48 -5.50 -8.29
N GLY A 200 3.24 -5.90 -8.46
CA GLY A 200 2.58 -6.96 -7.69
C GLY A 200 1.97 -6.50 -6.38
N LEU A 201 0.77 -7.00 -6.13
CA LEU A 201 0.07 -6.83 -4.85
C LEU A 201 -0.19 -8.20 -4.22
N LEU A 202 0.23 -8.37 -2.97
CA LEU A 202 -0.21 -9.50 -2.16
C LEU A 202 -1.42 -9.05 -1.33
N LEU A 203 -2.54 -9.69 -1.58
CA LEU A 203 -3.79 -9.48 -0.84
C LEU A 203 -3.93 -10.56 0.22
N ALA A 204 -4.34 -10.19 1.43
CA ALA A 204 -4.63 -11.11 2.53
C ALA A 204 -5.89 -10.66 3.26
N ARG A 205 -6.97 -11.43 3.16
CA ARG A 205 -8.27 -11.15 3.77
C ARG A 205 -8.46 -12.00 5.01
N ILE A 206 -8.90 -11.37 6.11
CA ILE A 206 -9.30 -12.10 7.32
C ILE A 206 -10.70 -12.71 7.10
N ASP A 207 -10.86 -14.01 7.36
CA ASP A 207 -12.09 -14.77 7.15
C ASP A 207 -13.18 -14.47 8.20
#